data_586b564f19a82b1cc9c54732e79ef010
#
_entry.id   586b564f19a82b1cc9c54732e79ef010
#
_cell.length_a   1.000
_cell.length_b   1.000
_cell.length_c   1.000
_cell.angle_alpha   90.00
_cell.angle_beta   90.00
_cell.angle_gamma   90.00
#
_symmetry.space_group_name_H-M   'P 1'
#
loop_
_entity.id
_entity.type
_entity.pdbx_description
1 polymer ?
#
loop_
_entity_poly.entity_id
_entity_poly.type
_entity_poly.pdbx_seq_one_letter_code
_entity_poly.pdbx_strand_id
1 'polypeptide(L)'
;MGAIIGLPEEQVLEVLKQVGEEDGESLYIANYNGPGQLVITGARGTVKKACKVLKEMGAKRALVLPQKGVGHSPNSAEEGAILGEELKKLHFMTPHIPIYQDADGLPHTDPNEILENQIKLMTYPVQWTGITMNMVKNGVTEFYECGTDDTLQKIVRRMTPESLVTSILHCPSYEGKVHDFSIVKE
;
A
#
# COMPACT_ATOMS: atom_id res chain seq x y z
N MET A 1 -11.60 -0.42 -6.73
CA MET A 1 -10.86 0.46 -5.81
C MET A 1 -11.13 1.93 -6.13
N GLY A 2 -10.97 2.84 -5.12
CA GLY A 2 -11.10 4.28 -5.27
C GLY A 2 -10.04 5.02 -4.45
N ALA A 3 -9.45 6.07 -5.00
CA ALA A 3 -8.48 6.93 -4.30
C ALA A 3 -9.19 8.14 -3.69
N ILE A 4 -8.99 8.34 -2.39
CA ILE A 4 -9.58 9.44 -1.60
C ILE A 4 -8.46 10.30 -1.06
N ILE A 5 -8.55 11.61 -1.29
CA ILE A 5 -7.55 12.57 -0.82
C ILE A 5 -8.23 13.78 -0.17
N GLY A 6 -7.77 14.14 1.01
CA GLY A 6 -8.10 15.38 1.70
C GLY A 6 -9.28 15.30 2.66
N LEU A 7 -9.65 14.10 3.09
CA LEU A 7 -10.58 13.88 4.20
C LEU A 7 -9.89 13.11 5.33
N PRO A 8 -10.30 13.33 6.60
CA PRO A 8 -9.92 12.50 7.73
C PRO A 8 -10.42 11.05 7.56
N GLU A 9 -9.68 10.10 8.14
CA GLU A 9 -10.02 8.67 8.08
C GLU A 9 -11.42 8.39 8.63
N GLU A 10 -11.77 8.98 9.76
CA GLU A 10 -13.04 8.77 10.43
C GLU A 10 -14.23 9.09 9.54
N GLN A 11 -14.15 10.21 8.78
CA GLN A 11 -15.19 10.59 7.83
C GLN A 11 -15.29 9.62 6.66
N VAL A 12 -14.15 9.10 6.19
CA VAL A 12 -14.14 8.09 5.13
C VAL A 12 -14.79 6.82 5.63
N LEU A 13 -14.43 6.32 6.82
CA LEU A 13 -15.01 5.10 7.41
C LEU A 13 -16.52 5.21 7.61
N GLU A 14 -17.02 6.36 8.06
CA GLU A 14 -18.46 6.62 8.22
C GLU A 14 -19.20 6.47 6.89
N VAL A 15 -18.68 7.07 5.82
CA VAL A 15 -19.26 6.95 4.47
C VAL A 15 -19.20 5.51 3.96
N LEU A 16 -18.07 4.80 4.18
CA LEU A 16 -17.96 3.41 3.76
C LEU A 16 -19.02 2.53 4.44
N LYS A 17 -19.25 2.76 5.72
CA LYS A 17 -20.28 2.06 6.49
C LYS A 17 -21.67 2.37 5.94
N GLN A 18 -22.03 3.66 5.83
CA GLN A 18 -23.34 4.08 5.36
C GLN A 18 -23.65 3.54 3.95
N VAL A 19 -22.73 3.77 3.00
CA VAL A 19 -22.94 3.36 1.60
C VAL A 19 -22.95 1.84 1.46
N GLY A 20 -22.13 1.13 2.25
CA GLY A 20 -22.11 -0.31 2.29
C GLY A 20 -23.43 -0.90 2.80
N GLU A 21 -23.98 -0.37 3.90
CA GLU A 21 -25.27 -0.78 4.44
C GLU A 21 -26.41 -0.52 3.44
N GLU A 22 -26.42 0.62 2.75
CA GLU A 22 -27.43 0.95 1.75
C GLU A 22 -27.41 0.01 0.53
N ASP A 23 -26.23 -0.44 0.10
CA ASP A 23 -26.05 -1.31 -1.07
C ASP A 23 -26.04 -2.82 -0.71
N GLY A 24 -26.04 -3.17 0.58
CA GLY A 24 -25.86 -4.55 1.06
C GLY A 24 -24.47 -5.13 0.76
N GLU A 25 -23.45 -4.27 0.64
CA GLU A 25 -22.08 -4.60 0.25
C GLU A 25 -21.09 -4.09 1.29
N SER A 26 -19.94 -4.74 1.42
CA SER A 26 -18.88 -4.28 2.31
C SER A 26 -17.84 -3.45 1.56
N LEU A 27 -17.50 -2.29 2.14
CA LEU A 27 -16.41 -1.43 1.70
C LEU A 27 -15.32 -1.37 2.77
N TYR A 28 -14.07 -1.32 2.34
CA TYR A 28 -12.90 -1.32 3.22
C TYR A 28 -11.90 -0.27 2.81
N ILE A 29 -11.03 0.15 3.74
CA ILE A 29 -9.79 0.85 3.39
C ILE A 29 -8.78 -0.22 2.98
N ALA A 30 -8.24 -0.11 1.76
CA ALA A 30 -7.23 -0.99 1.20
C ALA A 30 -5.81 -0.47 1.43
N ASN A 31 -5.60 0.87 1.46
CA ASN A 31 -4.28 1.45 1.66
C ASN A 31 -4.36 2.71 2.52
N TYR A 32 -3.45 2.79 3.47
CA TYR A 32 -3.09 3.99 4.23
C TYR A 32 -1.81 4.58 3.64
N ASN A 33 -1.94 5.41 2.58
CA ASN A 33 -0.80 5.91 1.81
C ASN A 33 -0.16 7.17 2.40
N GLY A 34 -0.86 7.86 3.31
CA GLY A 34 -0.38 9.06 3.97
C GLY A 34 -1.53 9.79 4.68
N PRO A 35 -1.26 10.82 5.47
CA PRO A 35 -2.29 11.61 6.13
C PRO A 35 -3.31 12.15 5.12
N GLY A 36 -4.58 11.76 5.26
CA GLY A 36 -5.66 12.12 4.35
C GLY A 36 -5.51 11.57 2.92
N GLN A 37 -4.72 10.53 2.71
CA GLN A 37 -4.58 9.84 1.42
C GLN A 37 -4.84 8.35 1.59
N LEU A 38 -6.04 7.93 1.24
CA LEU A 38 -6.56 6.57 1.42
C LEU A 38 -6.95 5.94 0.08
N VAL A 39 -6.90 4.62 0.02
CA VAL A 39 -7.51 3.85 -1.05
C VAL A 39 -8.62 2.99 -0.45
N ILE A 40 -9.81 3.04 -1.05
CA ILE A 40 -10.95 2.23 -0.67
C ILE A 40 -11.16 1.09 -1.66
N THR A 41 -11.72 -0.03 -1.20
CA THR A 41 -11.97 -1.23 -2.01
C THR A 41 -13.33 -1.85 -1.70
N GLY A 42 -13.87 -2.60 -2.67
CA GLY A 42 -15.16 -3.28 -2.62
C GLY A 42 -15.79 -3.43 -4.00
N ALA A 43 -17.07 -3.74 -4.04
CA ALA A 43 -17.81 -3.83 -5.30
C ALA A 43 -17.73 -2.50 -6.07
N ARG A 44 -17.50 -2.59 -7.40
CA ARG A 44 -17.21 -1.40 -8.24
C ARG A 44 -18.33 -0.35 -8.20
N GLY A 45 -19.58 -0.79 -8.18
CA GLY A 45 -20.75 0.11 -8.10
C GLY A 45 -20.77 0.90 -6.80
N THR A 46 -20.58 0.19 -5.67
CA THR A 46 -20.60 0.73 -4.32
C THR A 46 -19.39 1.65 -4.07
N VAL A 47 -18.20 1.29 -4.55
CA VAL A 47 -17.02 2.17 -4.55
C VAL A 47 -17.29 3.47 -5.32
N LYS A 48 -17.93 3.39 -6.48
CA LYS A 48 -18.30 4.59 -7.27
C LYS A 48 -19.26 5.50 -6.51
N LYS A 49 -20.25 4.92 -5.83
CA LYS A 49 -21.20 5.66 -4.98
C LYS A 49 -20.48 6.32 -3.80
N ALA A 50 -19.63 5.59 -3.09
CA ALA A 50 -18.83 6.13 -1.99
C ALA A 50 -17.91 7.28 -2.45
N CYS A 51 -17.24 7.14 -3.60
CA CYS A 51 -16.43 8.23 -4.17
C CYS A 51 -17.26 9.48 -4.45
N LYS A 52 -18.52 9.33 -4.92
CA LYS A 52 -19.41 10.48 -5.16
C LYS A 52 -19.74 11.19 -3.84
N VAL A 53 -20.17 10.46 -2.83
CA VAL A 53 -20.50 11.00 -1.50
C VAL A 53 -19.30 11.71 -0.89
N LEU A 54 -18.12 11.04 -0.87
CA LEU A 54 -16.89 11.63 -0.33
C LEU A 54 -16.47 12.89 -1.08
N LYS A 55 -16.72 12.96 -2.39
CA LYS A 55 -16.45 14.17 -3.18
C LYS A 55 -17.37 15.33 -2.79
N GLU A 56 -18.66 15.04 -2.59
CA GLU A 56 -19.66 16.02 -2.13
C GLU A 56 -19.37 16.51 -0.70
N MET A 57 -18.76 15.68 0.17
CA MET A 57 -18.28 16.05 1.50
C MET A 57 -16.98 16.87 1.50
N GLY A 58 -16.40 17.15 0.34
CA GLY A 58 -15.25 18.05 0.24
C GLY A 58 -13.90 17.35 0.05
N ALA A 59 -13.85 16.06 -0.30
CA ALA A 59 -12.61 15.43 -0.70
C ALA A 59 -11.94 16.22 -1.84
N LYS A 60 -10.65 16.50 -1.72
CA LYS A 60 -9.86 17.12 -2.81
C LYS A 60 -9.91 16.25 -4.05
N ARG A 61 -9.78 14.92 -3.86
CA ARG A 61 -9.99 13.90 -4.89
C ARG A 61 -10.77 12.72 -4.31
N ALA A 62 -11.70 12.19 -5.09
CA ALA A 62 -12.38 10.92 -4.86
C ALA A 62 -12.62 10.31 -6.24
N LEU A 63 -11.74 9.38 -6.66
CA LEU A 63 -11.68 8.84 -8.02
C LEU A 63 -11.70 7.32 -7.99
N VAL A 64 -12.55 6.73 -8.81
CA VAL A 64 -12.51 5.29 -9.06
C VAL A 64 -11.25 4.97 -9.87
N LEU A 65 -10.46 4.02 -9.35
CA LEU A 65 -9.23 3.59 -9.99
C LEU A 65 -9.53 2.58 -11.11
N PRO A 66 -8.68 2.51 -12.16
CA PRO A 66 -8.87 1.59 -13.27
C PRO A 66 -8.62 0.12 -12.91
N GLN A 67 -7.94 -0.15 -11.78
CA GLN A 67 -7.64 -1.49 -11.32
C GLN A 67 -8.91 -2.33 -11.15
N LYS A 68 -8.83 -3.58 -11.60
CA LYS A 68 -9.84 -4.60 -11.37
C LYS A 68 -9.43 -5.44 -10.16
N GLY A 69 -10.40 -5.79 -9.31
CA GLY A 69 -10.16 -6.58 -8.10
C GLY A 69 -10.43 -5.83 -6.81
N VAL A 70 -10.46 -6.58 -5.71
CA VAL A 70 -10.83 -6.12 -4.36
C VAL A 70 -9.71 -6.38 -3.34
N GLY A 71 -8.45 -6.43 -3.77
CA GLY A 71 -7.28 -6.72 -2.93
C GLY A 71 -7.20 -5.90 -1.65
N HIS A 72 -6.39 -6.36 -0.72
CA HIS A 72 -6.13 -5.74 0.59
C HIS A 72 -7.39 -5.60 1.46
N SER A 73 -8.25 -6.61 1.41
CA SER A 73 -9.50 -6.65 2.19
C SER A 73 -9.94 -8.08 2.46
N PRO A 74 -10.83 -8.33 3.44
CA PRO A 74 -11.39 -9.65 3.70
C PRO A 74 -12.03 -10.32 2.47
N ASN A 75 -12.46 -9.54 1.48
CA ASN A 75 -13.02 -10.06 0.23
C ASN A 75 -12.01 -10.82 -0.65
N SER A 76 -10.71 -10.76 -0.32
CA SER A 76 -9.64 -11.50 -1.03
C SER A 76 -9.13 -12.71 -0.24
N ALA A 77 -9.95 -13.28 0.63
CA ALA A 77 -9.55 -14.41 1.47
C ALA A 77 -9.23 -15.68 0.65
N GLU A 78 -9.97 -15.93 -0.42
CA GLU A 78 -9.76 -17.08 -1.30
C GLU A 78 -8.43 -16.95 -2.06
N GLU A 79 -8.17 -15.79 -2.67
CA GLU A 79 -6.91 -15.49 -3.35
C GLU A 79 -5.73 -15.51 -2.37
N GLY A 80 -5.95 -15.02 -1.14
CA GLY A 80 -4.97 -15.08 -0.07
C GLY A 80 -4.61 -16.51 0.33
N ALA A 81 -5.58 -17.41 0.40
CA ALA A 81 -5.35 -18.83 0.68
C ALA A 81 -4.54 -19.50 -0.44
N ILE A 82 -4.89 -19.24 -1.71
CA ILE A 82 -4.16 -19.77 -2.87
C ILE A 82 -2.72 -19.27 -2.87
N LEU A 83 -2.50 -17.97 -2.69
CA LEU A 83 -1.17 -17.39 -2.58
C LEU A 83 -0.38 -18.01 -1.42
N GLY A 84 -1.03 -18.21 -0.27
CA GLY A 84 -0.39 -18.81 0.90
C GLY A 84 0.14 -20.22 0.65
N GLU A 85 -0.61 -21.06 -0.08
CA GLU A 85 -0.14 -22.40 -0.45
C GLU A 85 1.07 -22.37 -1.39
N GLU A 86 1.15 -21.40 -2.29
CA GLU A 86 2.32 -21.23 -3.17
C GLU A 86 3.53 -20.67 -2.42
N LEU A 87 3.32 -19.66 -1.56
CA LEU A 87 4.41 -19.06 -0.79
C LEU A 87 5.05 -20.03 0.22
N LYS A 88 4.28 -20.95 0.82
CA LYS A 88 4.79 -21.98 1.72
C LYS A 88 5.73 -22.98 1.03
N LYS A 89 5.73 -23.07 -0.29
CA LYS A 89 6.66 -23.91 -1.05
C LYS A 89 8.03 -23.26 -1.23
N LEU A 90 8.13 -21.95 -0.96
CA LEU A 90 9.36 -21.19 -1.12
C LEU A 90 10.20 -21.26 0.16
N HIS A 91 11.51 -21.21 -0.02
CA HIS A 91 12.43 -21.11 1.10
C HIS A 91 12.74 -19.65 1.42
N PHE A 92 12.19 -19.15 2.51
CA PHE A 92 12.49 -17.81 3.01
C PHE A 92 13.74 -17.85 3.87
N MET A 93 14.71 -16.98 3.59
CA MET A 93 15.93 -16.83 4.36
C MET A 93 15.87 -15.59 5.24
N THR A 94 16.61 -15.61 6.36
CA THR A 94 16.79 -14.46 7.23
C THR A 94 17.44 -13.31 6.44
N PRO A 95 16.79 -12.15 6.29
CA PRO A 95 17.39 -11.02 5.60
C PRO A 95 18.50 -10.37 6.43
N HIS A 96 19.52 -9.82 5.76
CA HIS A 96 20.61 -9.10 6.43
C HIS A 96 20.20 -7.73 6.98
N ILE A 97 19.13 -7.15 6.43
CA ILE A 97 18.53 -5.89 6.87
C ILE A 97 17.03 -6.12 7.11
N PRO A 98 16.41 -5.42 8.08
CA PRO A 98 14.99 -5.60 8.35
C PRO A 98 14.13 -5.24 7.15
N ILE A 99 13.09 -6.03 6.90
CA ILE A 99 12.08 -5.77 5.88
C ILE A 99 10.84 -5.20 6.57
N TYR A 100 10.46 -3.98 6.21
CA TYR A 100 9.19 -3.40 6.66
C TYR A 100 8.07 -3.92 5.78
N GLN A 101 7.02 -4.46 6.41
CA GLN A 101 5.97 -5.15 5.67
C GLN A 101 4.63 -4.42 5.72
N ASP A 102 3.90 -4.50 4.61
CA ASP A 102 2.67 -3.76 4.39
C ASP A 102 1.53 -4.15 5.35
N ALA A 103 1.51 -5.42 5.81
CA ALA A 103 0.41 -5.93 6.62
C ALA A 103 0.32 -5.30 8.03
N ASP A 104 1.46 -4.88 8.61
CA ASP A 104 1.53 -4.33 9.97
C ASP A 104 2.38 -3.06 10.09
N GLY A 105 3.14 -2.72 9.05
CA GLY A 105 4.02 -1.56 9.02
C GLY A 105 5.30 -1.70 9.86
N LEU A 106 5.63 -2.91 10.34
CA LEU A 106 6.75 -3.17 11.24
C LEU A 106 7.95 -3.81 10.52
N PRO A 107 9.18 -3.67 11.10
CA PRO A 107 10.37 -4.35 10.58
C PRO A 107 10.44 -5.80 11.03
N HIS A 108 10.72 -6.72 10.10
CA HIS A 108 10.86 -8.15 10.36
C HIS A 108 12.19 -8.69 9.83
N THR A 109 12.75 -9.67 10.55
CA THR A 109 13.93 -10.44 10.16
C THR A 109 13.71 -11.96 10.27
N ASP A 110 12.64 -12.40 10.95
CA ASP A 110 12.27 -13.82 11.01
C ASP A 110 11.59 -14.23 9.71
N PRO A 111 12.11 -15.28 9.02
CA PRO A 111 11.52 -15.75 7.77
C PRO A 111 10.05 -16.20 7.87
N ASN A 112 9.65 -16.75 9.03
CA ASN A 112 8.27 -17.20 9.24
C ASN A 112 7.31 -16.01 9.41
N GLU A 113 7.71 -14.98 10.17
CA GLU A 113 6.94 -13.73 10.29
C GLU A 113 6.79 -13.04 8.93
N ILE A 114 7.89 -13.00 8.14
CA ILE A 114 7.90 -12.42 6.80
C ILE A 114 6.92 -13.18 5.90
N LEU A 115 6.94 -14.51 5.91
CA LEU A 115 6.01 -15.34 5.15
C LEU A 115 4.55 -15.10 5.56
N GLU A 116 4.27 -15.12 6.86
CA GLU A 116 2.91 -14.88 7.37
C GLU A 116 2.36 -13.52 6.96
N ASN A 117 3.17 -12.47 7.05
CA ASN A 117 2.77 -11.12 6.66
C ASN A 117 2.56 -10.99 5.15
N GLN A 118 3.34 -11.69 4.31
CA GLN A 118 3.09 -11.75 2.86
C GLN A 118 1.73 -12.38 2.54
N ILE A 119 1.31 -13.41 3.30
CA ILE A 119 -0.01 -14.03 3.12
C ILE A 119 -1.11 -13.07 3.61
N LYS A 120 -0.92 -12.45 4.78
CA LYS A 120 -1.86 -11.49 5.36
C LYS A 120 -2.14 -10.30 4.44
N LEU A 121 -1.16 -9.86 3.66
CA LEU A 121 -1.29 -8.69 2.79
C LEU A 121 -2.48 -8.76 1.82
N MET A 122 -2.91 -9.96 1.43
CA MET A 122 -4.07 -10.11 0.54
C MET A 122 -5.38 -9.65 1.21
N THR A 123 -5.49 -9.83 2.52
CA THR A 123 -6.71 -9.55 3.29
C THR A 123 -6.60 -8.36 4.23
N TYR A 124 -5.41 -7.80 4.40
CA TYR A 124 -5.12 -6.66 5.27
C TYR A 124 -4.79 -5.40 4.45
N PRO A 125 -5.12 -4.21 4.96
CA PRO A 125 -4.78 -2.96 4.29
C PRO A 125 -3.27 -2.74 4.28
N VAL A 126 -2.78 -2.13 3.20
CA VAL A 126 -1.38 -1.68 3.08
C VAL A 126 -1.12 -0.54 4.07
N GLN A 127 -0.19 -0.74 5.00
CA GLN A 127 0.18 0.22 6.07
C GLN A 127 1.35 1.13 5.65
N TRP A 128 1.32 1.73 4.45
CA TRP A 128 2.42 2.53 3.94
C TRP A 128 2.80 3.71 4.84
N THR A 129 1.79 4.36 5.44
CA THR A 129 2.01 5.42 6.44
C THR A 129 2.77 4.87 7.65
N GLY A 130 2.34 3.72 8.18
CA GLY A 130 2.99 3.04 9.31
C GLY A 130 4.42 2.66 9.00
N ILE A 131 4.67 2.03 7.85
CA ILE A 131 6.01 1.69 7.35
C ILE A 131 6.92 2.92 7.36
N THR A 132 6.52 3.98 6.67
CA THR A 132 7.33 5.20 6.52
C THR A 132 7.66 5.82 7.88
N MET A 133 6.66 5.97 8.75
CA MET A 133 6.85 6.58 10.07
C MET A 133 7.68 5.71 11.00
N ASN A 134 7.54 4.39 10.94
CA ASN A 134 8.39 3.47 11.71
C ASN A 134 9.84 3.46 11.21
N MET A 135 10.07 3.56 9.90
CA MET A 135 11.42 3.72 9.34
C MET A 135 12.08 5.00 9.88
N VAL A 136 11.39 6.13 9.83
CA VAL A 136 11.91 7.41 10.38
C VAL A 136 12.18 7.30 11.89
N LYS A 137 11.25 6.73 12.65
CA LYS A 137 11.42 6.50 14.09
C LYS A 137 12.64 5.64 14.40
N ASN A 138 12.98 4.70 13.53
CA ASN A 138 14.13 3.82 13.63
C ASN A 138 15.43 4.44 13.03
N GLY A 139 15.42 5.73 12.71
CA GLY A 139 16.60 6.48 12.31
C GLY A 139 16.88 6.49 10.80
N VAL A 140 15.93 6.05 9.96
CA VAL A 140 16.06 6.16 8.50
C VAL A 140 15.90 7.63 8.10
N THR A 141 16.91 8.16 7.43
CA THR A 141 16.97 9.56 6.96
C THR A 141 16.95 9.70 5.44
N GLU A 142 17.15 8.58 4.73
CA GLU A 142 17.23 8.55 3.26
C GLU A 142 16.34 7.45 2.71
N PHE A 143 15.55 7.79 1.67
CA PHE A 143 14.65 6.85 0.98
C PHE A 143 14.95 6.85 -0.51
N TYR A 144 15.07 5.67 -1.07
CA TYR A 144 15.29 5.46 -2.50
C TYR A 144 14.17 4.62 -3.09
N GLU A 145 13.34 5.22 -3.97
CA GLU A 145 12.31 4.51 -4.71
C GLU A 145 12.93 3.76 -5.89
N CYS A 146 12.87 2.43 -5.84
CA CYS A 146 13.30 1.55 -6.93
C CYS A 146 12.09 1.19 -7.79
N GLY A 147 11.83 1.94 -8.84
CA GLY A 147 10.65 1.74 -9.69
C GLY A 147 10.73 2.48 -11.01
N THR A 148 9.66 2.41 -11.78
CA THR A 148 9.53 3.05 -13.09
C THR A 148 8.91 4.45 -13.02
N ASP A 149 8.50 4.88 -11.84
CA ASP A 149 7.90 6.20 -11.59
C ASP A 149 8.38 6.78 -10.24
N ASP A 150 7.80 7.90 -9.83
CA ASP A 150 8.14 8.65 -8.61
C ASP A 150 6.95 8.77 -7.64
N THR A 151 6.02 7.83 -7.72
CA THR A 151 4.76 7.87 -6.94
C THR A 151 5.01 7.79 -5.45
N LEU A 152 5.82 6.82 -5.00
CA LEU A 152 6.14 6.65 -3.59
C LEU A 152 7.01 7.78 -3.06
N GLN A 153 7.97 8.28 -3.87
CA GLN A 153 8.77 9.44 -3.55
C GLN A 153 7.90 10.65 -3.19
N LYS A 154 6.86 10.93 -3.98
CA LYS A 154 5.95 12.05 -3.74
C LYS A 154 5.14 11.87 -2.45
N ILE A 155 4.77 10.63 -2.12
CA ILE A 155 4.04 10.31 -0.90
C ILE A 155 4.94 10.47 0.31
N VAL A 156 6.13 9.85 0.30
CA VAL A 156 7.10 9.89 1.41
C VAL A 156 7.54 11.32 1.71
N ARG A 157 7.89 12.12 0.72
CA ARG A 157 8.26 13.54 0.91
C ARG A 157 7.24 14.37 1.67
N ARG A 158 5.95 14.05 1.55
CA ARG A 158 4.90 14.77 2.28
C ARG A 158 4.85 14.38 3.75
N MET A 159 5.21 13.15 4.07
CA MET A 159 5.22 12.63 5.44
C MET A 159 6.52 12.92 6.18
N THR A 160 7.61 13.01 5.43
CA THR A 160 8.98 13.11 5.97
C THR A 160 9.76 14.26 5.31
N PRO A 161 9.36 15.53 5.50
CA PRO A 161 9.97 16.66 4.81
C PRO A 161 11.47 16.84 5.12
N GLU A 162 11.93 16.33 6.27
CA GLU A 162 13.33 16.38 6.71
C GLU A 162 14.20 15.26 6.09
N SER A 163 13.58 14.25 5.45
CA SER A 163 14.30 13.12 4.89
C SER A 163 14.71 13.37 3.44
N LEU A 164 15.86 12.85 3.04
CA LEU A 164 16.23 12.78 1.63
C LEU A 164 15.40 11.68 0.95
N VAL A 165 14.60 12.05 -0.03
CA VAL A 165 13.76 11.11 -0.78
C VAL A 165 14.06 11.25 -2.26
N THR A 166 14.53 10.17 -2.90
CA THR A 166 14.97 10.15 -4.29
C THR A 166 14.44 8.92 -5.02
N SER A 167 14.00 9.08 -6.27
CA SER A 167 13.79 7.94 -7.17
C SER A 167 15.13 7.56 -7.80
N ILE A 168 15.43 6.27 -7.86
CA ILE A 168 16.66 5.75 -8.50
C ILE A 168 16.72 6.16 -9.98
N LEU A 169 15.59 6.31 -10.66
CA LEU A 169 15.52 6.80 -12.04
C LEU A 169 16.12 8.20 -12.22
N HIS A 170 16.12 9.00 -11.14
CA HIS A 170 16.64 10.37 -11.13
C HIS A 170 17.94 10.50 -10.32
N CYS A 171 18.56 9.39 -9.95
CA CYS A 171 19.82 9.39 -9.23
C CYS A 171 20.99 9.46 -10.24
N PRO A 172 21.80 10.54 -10.25
CA PRO A 172 22.89 10.69 -11.23
C PRO A 172 23.91 9.55 -11.23
N SER A 173 24.10 8.88 -10.08
CA SER A 173 24.98 7.71 -9.96
C SER A 173 24.43 6.45 -10.65
N TYR A 174 23.15 6.43 -11.01
CA TYR A 174 22.48 5.34 -11.72
C TYR A 174 22.13 5.70 -13.17
N GLU A 175 22.23 6.97 -13.57
CA GLU A 175 22.04 7.35 -14.96
C GLU A 175 23.09 6.63 -15.84
N GLY A 176 22.61 5.74 -16.68
CA GLY A 176 23.44 4.92 -17.59
C GLY A 176 23.82 3.53 -17.09
N LYS A 177 23.50 3.14 -15.86
CA LYS A 177 23.76 1.78 -15.33
C LYS A 177 22.54 0.87 -15.33
N VAL A 178 21.38 1.37 -15.75
CA VAL A 178 20.09 0.63 -15.70
C VAL A 178 19.97 -0.41 -16.83
N HIS A 179 20.98 -0.54 -17.70
CA HIS A 179 20.88 -1.40 -18.89
C HIS A 179 21.44 -2.82 -18.73
N ASP A 180 21.93 -3.20 -17.54
CA ASP A 180 22.48 -4.54 -17.36
C ASP A 180 21.83 -5.29 -16.19
N PHE A 181 20.51 -5.46 -16.26
CA PHE A 181 19.86 -6.56 -15.58
C PHE A 181 20.02 -7.84 -16.39
N SER A 182 21.25 -8.29 -16.57
CA SER A 182 21.50 -9.69 -16.88
C SER A 182 21.11 -10.49 -15.65
N ILE A 183 19.89 -11.02 -15.66
CA ILE A 183 19.46 -12.02 -14.70
C ILE A 183 20.47 -13.13 -14.83
N VAL A 184 21.31 -13.29 -13.82
CA VAL A 184 22.19 -14.46 -13.69
C VAL A 184 21.25 -15.66 -13.60
N LYS A 185 21.16 -16.40 -14.71
CA LYS A 185 20.62 -17.74 -14.70
C LYS A 185 21.73 -18.64 -14.16
N GLU A 186 21.64 -19.03 -12.93
CA GLU A 186 22.20 -20.29 -12.40
C GLU A 186 21.11 -21.02 -11.61
#